data_8803d90fa8bafaaefca56a650927ba8e
#
_entry.id   8803d90fa8bafaaefca56a650927ba8e
#
_cell.length_a   1.000
_cell.length_b   1.000
_cell.length_c   1.000
_cell.angle_alpha   90.00
_cell.angle_beta   90.00
_cell.angle_gamma   90.00
#
_symmetry.space_group_name_H-M   'P 1'
#
loop_
_entity.id
_entity.type
_entity.pdbx_description
1 polymer ?
#
loop_
_entity_poly.entity_id
_entity_poly.type
_entity_poly.pdbx_seq_one_letter_code
_entity_poly.pdbx_strand_id
1 'polypeptide(L)'
;MAEKIRLKLVTPGRLLLDEEVDEVTAPGALGEFGVLPKHISFLTLLEVGEMSYKQGGERHHLALSGGYAEVLDEVMTVLAGAAEYSDEIDIERARAARERAEKRMAELSQEDKEFAAAEAALRRALVRLQVAGKEARK
;
A
#
# COMPACT_ATOMS: atom_id res chain seq x y z
N MET A 1 -25.66 -12.95 9.02
CA MET A 1 -25.02 -12.16 7.97
C MET A 1 -23.66 -11.68 8.44
N ALA A 2 -22.66 -11.82 7.57
CA ALA A 2 -21.34 -11.31 7.89
C ALA A 2 -21.35 -9.78 7.91
N GLU A 3 -20.74 -9.21 8.91
CA GLU A 3 -20.60 -7.77 9.00
C GLU A 3 -19.49 -7.32 8.05
N LYS A 4 -19.58 -6.08 7.59
CA LYS A 4 -18.66 -5.48 6.64
C LYS A 4 -18.10 -4.18 7.19
N ILE A 5 -16.94 -3.82 6.68
CA ILE A 5 -16.38 -2.48 6.89
C ILE A 5 -16.32 -1.80 5.53
N ARG A 6 -16.62 -0.51 5.51
CA ARG A 6 -16.51 0.25 4.27
C ARG A 6 -15.08 0.73 4.10
N LEU A 7 -14.46 0.33 2.99
CA LEU A 7 -13.09 0.72 2.68
C LEU A 7 -13.08 1.77 1.57
N LYS A 8 -12.51 2.92 1.88
CA LYS A 8 -12.31 3.99 0.90
C LYS A 8 -10.82 4.20 0.71
N LEU A 9 -10.37 4.19 -0.52
CA LEU A 9 -8.97 4.43 -0.87
C LEU A 9 -8.91 5.64 -1.79
N VAL A 10 -8.23 6.68 -1.33
CA VAL A 10 -8.13 7.95 -2.04
C VAL A 10 -6.67 8.25 -2.34
N THR A 11 -6.38 8.58 -3.58
CA THR A 11 -5.08 9.08 -4.02
C THR A 11 -5.28 10.50 -4.55
N PRO A 12 -4.20 11.29 -4.73
CA PRO A 12 -4.38 12.64 -5.26
C PRO A 12 -5.17 12.62 -6.56
N GLY A 13 -6.25 13.37 -6.58
CA GLY A 13 -7.08 13.53 -7.75
C GLY A 13 -8.18 12.52 -7.95
N ARG A 14 -8.26 11.43 -7.18
CA ARG A 14 -9.37 10.50 -7.37
C ARG A 14 -9.64 9.56 -6.21
N LEU A 15 -10.87 9.11 -6.14
CA LEU A 15 -11.31 8.02 -5.27
C LEU A 15 -11.09 6.72 -6.04
N LEU A 16 -10.14 5.91 -5.59
CA LEU A 16 -9.75 4.69 -6.27
C LEU A 16 -10.64 3.50 -5.90
N LEU A 17 -11.11 3.45 -4.66
CA LEU A 17 -11.90 2.34 -4.15
C LEU A 17 -12.88 2.86 -3.10
N ASP A 18 -14.13 2.37 -3.15
CA ASP A 18 -15.15 2.68 -2.16
C ASP A 18 -16.13 1.51 -2.13
N GLU A 19 -15.84 0.51 -1.31
CA GLU A 19 -16.61 -0.73 -1.25
C GLU A 19 -16.68 -1.30 0.14
N GLU A 20 -17.68 -2.16 0.36
CA GLU A 20 -17.78 -2.93 1.60
C GLU A 20 -16.93 -4.18 1.49
N VAL A 21 -16.09 -4.41 2.49
CA VAL A 21 -15.15 -5.54 2.50
C VAL A 21 -15.22 -6.27 3.83
N ASP A 22 -14.65 -7.46 3.88
CA ASP A 22 -14.68 -8.32 5.07
C ASP A 22 -13.58 -7.96 6.07
N GLU A 23 -12.39 -7.64 5.57
CA GLU A 23 -11.26 -7.25 6.40
C GLU A 23 -10.21 -6.54 5.55
N VAL A 24 -9.37 -5.75 6.21
CA VAL A 24 -8.28 -5.01 5.55
C VAL A 24 -6.99 -5.23 6.33
N THR A 25 -5.88 -5.44 5.61
CA THR A 25 -4.54 -5.47 6.18
C THR A 25 -3.77 -4.32 5.56
N ALA A 26 -3.07 -3.54 6.37
CA ALA A 26 -2.36 -2.36 5.89
C ALA A 26 -0.99 -2.20 6.54
N PRO A 27 -0.02 -1.55 5.83
CA PRO A 27 1.34 -1.40 6.34
C PRO A 27 1.45 -0.14 7.22
N GLY A 28 1.23 -0.30 8.52
CA GLY A 28 1.36 0.81 9.47
C GLY A 28 2.80 1.18 9.78
N ALA A 29 3.00 2.39 10.29
CA ALA A 29 4.33 2.86 10.68
C ALA A 29 4.95 2.01 11.79
N LEU A 30 4.14 1.39 12.63
CA LEU A 30 4.59 0.52 13.72
C LEU A 30 4.49 -0.97 13.35
N GLY A 31 4.19 -1.28 12.11
CA GLY A 31 4.04 -2.64 11.62
C GLY A 31 2.70 -2.86 10.94
N GLU A 32 2.59 -3.99 10.26
CA GLU A 32 1.35 -4.39 9.62
C GLU A 32 0.23 -4.56 10.64
N PHE A 33 -0.96 -4.07 10.30
CA PHE A 33 -2.12 -4.24 11.16
C PHE A 33 -3.34 -4.68 10.36
N GLY A 34 -4.27 -5.36 11.04
CA GLY A 34 -5.51 -5.81 10.44
C GLY A 34 -6.70 -5.04 10.98
N VAL A 35 -7.68 -4.78 10.14
CA VAL A 35 -8.92 -4.11 10.52
C VAL A 35 -10.09 -5.01 10.17
N LEU A 36 -10.88 -5.33 11.19
CA LEU A 36 -12.11 -6.11 11.07
C LEU A 36 -13.31 -5.21 11.33
N PRO A 37 -14.51 -5.63 10.93
CA PRO A 37 -15.72 -4.88 11.29
C PRO A 37 -15.77 -4.63 12.81
N LYS A 38 -16.31 -3.48 13.20
CA LYS A 38 -16.38 -3.02 14.60
C LYS A 38 -15.02 -2.72 15.24
N HIS A 39 -14.00 -2.51 14.41
CA HIS A 39 -12.71 -2.10 14.92
C HIS A 39 -12.82 -0.75 15.64
N ILE A 40 -12.04 -0.57 16.73
CA ILE A 40 -12.02 0.70 17.44
C ILE A 40 -11.49 1.81 16.54
N SER A 41 -11.96 3.02 16.78
CA SER A 41 -11.53 4.18 16.00
C SER A 41 -10.06 4.48 16.25
N PHE A 42 -9.33 4.77 15.18
CA PHE A 42 -7.94 5.20 15.28
C PHE A 42 -7.47 5.88 13.99
N LEU A 43 -6.34 6.56 14.09
CA LEU A 43 -5.67 7.19 12.96
C LEU A 43 -4.20 6.82 13.02
N THR A 44 -3.61 6.40 11.91
CA THR A 44 -2.21 6.01 11.87
C THR A 44 -1.54 6.41 10.55
N LEU A 45 -0.22 6.54 10.60
CA LEU A 45 0.61 6.70 9.41
C LEU A 45 0.80 5.34 8.74
N LEU A 46 0.86 5.35 7.41
CA LEU A 46 1.17 4.18 6.61
C LEU A 46 2.56 4.30 6.02
N GLU A 47 3.27 3.19 5.99
CA GLU A 47 4.56 3.07 5.32
C GLU A 47 4.37 2.66 3.85
N VAL A 48 5.43 2.74 3.08
CA VAL A 48 5.49 2.10 1.77
C VAL A 48 5.34 0.60 2.03
N GLY A 49 4.34 -0.03 1.43
CA GLY A 49 4.08 -1.44 1.68
C GLY A 49 2.85 -1.95 0.96
N GLU A 50 2.51 -3.19 1.28
CA GLU A 50 1.36 -3.84 0.70
C GLU A 50 0.12 -3.66 1.58
N MET A 51 -0.98 -3.27 0.94
CA MET A 51 -2.30 -3.33 1.54
C MET A 51 -3.07 -4.45 0.87
N SER A 52 -3.89 -5.17 1.62
CA SER A 52 -4.79 -6.16 1.04
C SER A 52 -6.14 -6.08 1.73
N TYR A 53 -7.18 -6.49 1.01
CA TYR A 53 -8.51 -6.60 1.59
C TYR A 53 -9.20 -7.86 1.07
N LYS A 54 -10.06 -8.42 1.90
CA LYS A 54 -10.82 -9.61 1.55
C LYS A 54 -12.26 -9.20 1.25
N GLN A 55 -12.78 -9.69 0.14
CA GLN A 55 -14.14 -9.40 -0.29
C GLN A 55 -14.71 -10.65 -0.94
N GLY A 56 -15.75 -11.20 -0.32
CA GLY A 56 -16.44 -12.36 -0.88
C GLY A 56 -15.56 -13.59 -1.08
N GLY A 57 -14.57 -13.80 -0.21
CA GLY A 57 -13.66 -14.93 -0.30
C GLY A 57 -12.43 -14.68 -1.15
N GLU A 58 -12.36 -13.56 -1.84
CA GLU A 58 -11.20 -13.17 -2.64
C GLU A 58 -10.37 -12.12 -1.92
N ARG A 59 -9.05 -12.22 -2.03
CA ARG A 59 -8.14 -11.23 -1.48
C ARG A 59 -7.52 -10.42 -2.61
N HIS A 60 -7.59 -9.11 -2.46
CA HIS A 60 -7.04 -8.16 -3.43
C HIS A 60 -5.84 -7.46 -2.83
N HIS A 61 -4.79 -7.30 -3.61
CA HIS A 61 -3.50 -6.77 -3.14
C HIS A 61 -3.14 -5.48 -3.87
N LEU A 62 -2.65 -4.50 -3.12
CA LEU A 62 -2.22 -3.20 -3.65
C LEU A 62 -0.86 -2.83 -3.10
N ALA A 63 -0.07 -2.15 -3.91
CA ALA A 63 1.16 -1.50 -3.47
C ALA A 63 0.83 -0.05 -3.11
N LEU A 64 1.18 0.36 -1.90
CA LEU A 64 0.99 1.74 -1.42
C LEU A 64 2.33 2.42 -1.27
N SER A 65 2.38 3.70 -1.58
CA SER A 65 3.58 4.52 -1.40
C SER A 65 3.63 5.25 -0.06
N GLY A 66 2.78 4.85 0.90
CA GLY A 66 2.67 5.50 2.19
C GLY A 66 1.46 6.42 2.25
N GLY A 67 1.18 6.97 3.42
CA GLY A 67 0.03 7.85 3.63
C GLY A 67 -0.55 7.73 5.02
N TYR A 68 -1.86 7.76 5.11
CA TYR A 68 -2.59 7.71 6.39
C TYR A 68 -3.79 6.78 6.28
N ALA A 69 -4.16 6.16 7.40
CA ALA A 69 -5.39 5.40 7.51
C ALA A 69 -6.16 5.84 8.73
N GLU A 70 -7.47 6.03 8.55
CA GLU A 70 -8.38 6.38 9.62
C GLU A 70 -9.49 5.32 9.66
N VAL A 71 -9.82 4.84 10.85
CA VAL A 71 -10.99 3.99 11.07
C VAL A 71 -11.92 4.74 12.00
N LEU A 72 -13.14 4.97 11.54
CA LEU A 72 -14.16 5.69 12.29
C LEU A 72 -15.54 5.21 11.85
N ASP A 73 -16.37 4.77 12.81
CA ASP A 73 -17.74 4.37 12.56
C ASP A 73 -17.93 3.38 11.40
N GLU A 74 -17.17 2.29 11.43
CA GLU A 74 -17.24 1.22 10.41
C GLU A 74 -16.74 1.64 9.02
N VAL A 75 -16.05 2.79 8.95
CA VAL A 75 -15.45 3.27 7.70
C VAL A 75 -13.95 3.37 7.89
N MET A 76 -13.20 2.69 7.00
CA MET A 76 -11.76 2.84 6.93
C MET A 76 -11.43 3.69 5.71
N THR A 77 -10.79 4.83 5.94
CA THR A 77 -10.35 5.72 4.87
C THR A 77 -8.84 5.67 4.77
N VAL A 78 -8.33 5.32 3.60
CA VAL A 78 -6.90 5.29 3.32
C VAL A 78 -6.59 6.41 2.34
N LEU A 79 -5.68 7.30 2.75
CA LEU A 79 -5.17 8.38 1.90
C LEU A 79 -3.73 8.03 1.55
N ALA A 80 -3.48 7.68 0.31
CA ALA A 80 -2.16 7.26 -0.14
C ALA A 80 -1.63 8.18 -1.24
N GLY A 81 -0.32 8.39 -1.27
CA GLY A 81 0.30 9.18 -2.34
C GLY A 81 0.15 8.50 -3.69
N ALA A 82 0.27 7.18 -3.71
CA ALA A 82 0.03 6.35 -4.89
C ALA A 82 -0.42 4.97 -4.43
N ALA A 83 -1.25 4.33 -5.24
CA ALA A 83 -1.74 2.98 -4.98
C ALA A 83 -1.97 2.27 -6.30
N GLU A 84 -1.52 1.03 -6.39
CA GLU A 84 -1.68 0.22 -7.58
C GLU A 84 -2.09 -1.20 -7.20
N TYR A 85 -3.09 -1.74 -7.89
CA TYR A 85 -3.43 -3.15 -7.78
C TYR A 85 -2.33 -4.01 -8.40
N SER A 86 -2.22 -5.26 -7.96
CA SER A 86 -1.22 -6.21 -8.46
C SER A 86 -1.24 -6.34 -9.99
N ASP A 87 -2.42 -6.34 -10.58
CA ASP A 87 -2.58 -6.50 -12.04
C ASP A 87 -2.31 -5.22 -12.84
N GLU A 88 -2.18 -4.08 -12.16
CA GLU A 88 -1.89 -2.80 -12.80
C GLU A 88 -0.40 -2.46 -12.81
N ILE A 89 0.41 -3.19 -12.06
CA ILE A 89 1.83 -2.90 -11.91
C ILE A 89 2.61 -3.31 -13.16
N ASP A 90 3.35 -2.36 -13.74
CA ASP A 90 4.28 -2.61 -14.83
C ASP A 90 5.56 -3.19 -14.24
N ILE A 91 5.72 -4.49 -14.33
CA ILE A 91 6.83 -5.24 -13.74
C ILE A 91 8.18 -4.79 -14.28
N GLU A 92 8.29 -4.60 -15.58
CA GLU A 92 9.55 -4.17 -16.21
C GLU A 92 9.96 -2.78 -15.73
N ARG A 93 8.99 -1.87 -15.62
CA ARG A 93 9.25 -0.53 -15.11
C ARG A 93 9.68 -0.58 -13.64
N ALA A 94 9.07 -1.45 -12.83
CA ALA A 94 9.44 -1.62 -11.43
C ALA A 94 10.84 -2.20 -11.28
N ARG A 95 11.21 -3.16 -12.14
CA ARG A 95 12.57 -3.72 -12.16
C ARG A 95 13.60 -2.67 -12.52
N ALA A 96 13.30 -1.86 -13.54
CA ALA A 96 14.19 -0.79 -13.95
C ALA A 96 14.36 0.25 -12.82
N ALA A 97 13.28 0.58 -12.14
CA ALA A 97 13.33 1.50 -11.00
C ALA A 97 14.19 0.94 -9.86
N ARG A 98 14.08 -0.36 -9.59
CA ARG A 98 14.91 -1.03 -8.58
C ARG A 98 16.39 -0.93 -8.95
N GLU A 99 16.72 -1.27 -10.18
CA GLU A 99 18.11 -1.24 -10.64
C GLU A 99 18.71 0.18 -10.56
N ARG A 100 17.94 1.20 -10.96
CA ARG A 100 18.40 2.59 -10.87
C ARG A 100 18.66 2.99 -9.41
N ALA A 101 17.75 2.62 -8.50
CA ALA A 101 17.88 2.96 -7.09
C ALA A 101 19.08 2.25 -6.46
N GLU A 102 19.26 0.95 -6.74
CA GLU A 102 20.40 0.19 -6.24
C GLU A 102 21.73 0.78 -6.72
N LYS A 103 21.79 1.13 -7.99
CA LYS A 103 22.98 1.76 -8.58
C LYS A 103 23.27 3.11 -7.95
N ARG A 104 22.22 3.92 -7.76
CA ARG A 104 22.36 5.23 -7.14
C ARG A 104 22.86 5.14 -5.70
N MET A 105 22.31 4.19 -4.93
CA MET A 105 22.75 3.96 -3.55
C MET A 105 24.22 3.53 -3.49
N ALA A 106 24.66 2.73 -4.45
CA ALA A 106 26.07 2.28 -4.50
C ALA A 106 27.04 3.43 -4.79
N GLU A 107 26.58 4.50 -5.43
CA GLU A 107 27.38 5.66 -5.77
C GLU A 107 27.40 6.74 -4.68
N LEU A 108 26.51 6.63 -3.69
CA LEU A 108 26.31 7.65 -2.66
C LEU A 108 26.80 7.17 -1.30
N SER A 109 27.23 8.12 -0.47
CA SER A 109 27.46 7.88 0.95
C SER A 109 26.12 7.86 1.68
N GLN A 110 25.98 7.06 2.73
CA GLN A 110 24.77 7.01 3.56
C GLN A 110 24.44 8.35 4.21
N GLU A 111 25.43 9.23 4.32
CA GLU A 111 25.24 10.56 4.89
C GLU A 111 24.74 11.58 3.87
N ASP A 112 24.76 11.24 2.59
CA ASP A 112 24.29 12.10 1.51
C ASP A 112 22.77 12.20 1.56
N LYS A 113 22.24 13.40 1.38
CA LYS A 113 20.78 13.63 1.36
C LYS A 113 20.08 12.82 0.27
N GLU A 114 20.74 12.60 -0.85
CA GLU A 114 20.18 11.85 -1.97
C GLU A 114 20.12 10.36 -1.69
N PHE A 115 20.88 9.86 -0.73
CA PHE A 115 20.85 8.45 -0.36
C PHE A 115 19.46 8.05 0.18
N ALA A 116 18.88 8.87 1.05
CA ALA A 116 17.55 8.60 1.61
C ALA A 116 16.48 8.56 0.51
N ALA A 117 16.59 9.45 -0.48
CA ALA A 117 15.66 9.46 -1.60
C ALA A 117 15.81 8.20 -2.47
N ALA A 118 17.05 7.76 -2.71
CA ALA A 118 17.31 6.53 -3.47
C ALA A 118 16.81 5.30 -2.71
N GLU A 119 17.02 5.27 -1.40
CA GLU A 119 16.53 4.18 -0.55
C GLU A 119 15.00 4.11 -0.58
N ALA A 120 14.32 5.25 -0.49
CA ALA A 120 12.87 5.29 -0.57
C ALA A 120 12.38 4.81 -1.94
N ALA A 121 13.05 5.18 -3.02
CA ALA A 121 12.72 4.71 -4.37
C ALA A 121 12.90 3.20 -4.48
N LEU A 122 13.95 2.66 -3.86
CA LEU A 122 14.18 1.22 -3.84
C LEU A 122 13.04 0.50 -3.11
N ARG A 123 12.63 1.00 -1.96
CA ARG A 123 11.52 0.42 -1.19
C ARG A 123 10.23 0.38 -2.00
N ARG A 124 9.89 1.46 -2.70
CA ARG A 124 8.70 1.50 -3.55
C ARG A 124 8.78 0.47 -4.67
N ALA A 125 9.95 0.35 -5.30
CA ALA A 125 10.13 -0.63 -6.38
C ALA A 125 10.02 -2.07 -5.87
N LEU A 126 10.62 -2.37 -4.72
CA LEU A 126 10.56 -3.71 -4.13
C LEU A 126 9.13 -4.10 -3.74
N VAL A 127 8.36 -3.17 -3.17
CA VAL A 127 6.97 -3.42 -2.81
C VAL A 127 6.14 -3.68 -4.07
N ARG A 128 6.33 -2.90 -5.12
CA ARG A 128 5.62 -3.10 -6.39
C ARG A 128 5.92 -4.48 -6.98
N LEU A 129 7.18 -4.89 -6.97
CA LEU A 129 7.56 -6.21 -7.46
C LEU A 129 6.96 -7.33 -6.62
N GLN A 130 6.95 -7.17 -5.31
CA GLN A 130 6.35 -8.14 -4.40
C GLN A 130 4.84 -8.27 -4.65
N VAL A 131 4.16 -7.14 -4.76
CA VAL A 131 2.71 -7.11 -4.98
C VAL A 131 2.34 -7.65 -6.36
N ALA A 132 3.13 -7.33 -7.39
CA ALA A 132 2.89 -7.80 -8.75
C ALA A 132 2.92 -9.32 -8.85
N GLY A 133 3.62 -10.01 -7.91
CA GLY A 133 3.66 -11.47 -7.86
C GLY A 133 2.41 -12.10 -7.24
N LYS A 134 1.49 -11.30 -6.69
CA LYS A 134 0.27 -11.80 -6.05
C LYS A 134 -0.83 -12.06 -7.08
N GLU A 135 -1.85 -12.81 -6.66
CA GLU A 135 -2.96 -13.13 -7.52
C GLU A 135 -3.72 -11.87 -7.96
N ALA A 136 -4.02 -11.78 -9.25
CA ALA A 136 -4.72 -10.63 -9.81
C ALA A 136 -6.21 -10.64 -9.46
N ARG A 137 -6.83 -9.46 -9.54
CA ARG A 137 -8.28 -9.31 -9.39
C ARG A 137 -9.00 -10.11 -10.46
N LYS A 138 -10.16 -10.57 -10.12
CA LYS A 138 -11.05 -11.22 -11.07
C LYS A 138 -12.19 -10.32 -11.46
#